data_9afb68c76792620a02a6f7653eda2577
#
_entry.id   9afb68c76792620a02a6f7653eda2577
#
_cell.length_a   1.000
_cell.length_b   1.000
_cell.length_c   1.000
_cell.angle_alpha   90.00
_cell.angle_beta   90.00
_cell.angle_gamma   90.00
#
_symmetry.space_group_name_H-M   'P 1'
#
loop_
_entity.id
_entity.type
_entity.pdbx_description
1 polymer ?
#
loop_
_entity_poly.entity_id
_entity_poly.type
_entity_poly.pdbx_seq_one_letter_code
_entity_poly.pdbx_strand_id
1 'polypeptide(L)'
;QIELTPGNGTFEVGQAYYFVTLPQTLSSGFTLLFEKADGSLAYRTMSKSVTIEAAHFKTVMEADKGLVFEKDFFSYSPSTVSMPKSGGTFSVKVHSSVDFHFDISSDFIKEVYHEGNPLMEATYTFSVSSNIGDAREGYIQLCNDNNCFFITVKQEAGSADDWKTAQFGHHSLGMRFTATWCGYCPIMSQTFKLAQSKLIDRFNYACFYSSSNGGQYGFSDINTLTSQYGVTGFPTGIVDGRSRIGNYSSDYASDLIVQAVNETESNYPTSTAIGLKSALNGKTVTVDVDVYSHIADNYKVTVLLLENDIIGYQRDFYDGDHSDFEHDKVVRKAFTPISGEAFTTGA
;
A
#
# COMPACT_ATOMS: atom_id res chain seq x y z
N GLN A 1 -19.24 -2.39 -4.48
CA GLN A 1 -20.47 -1.62 -4.21
C GLN A 1 -21.52 -1.94 -5.25
N ILE A 2 -22.80 -2.08 -4.85
CA ILE A 2 -23.94 -2.27 -5.76
C ILE A 2 -24.95 -1.18 -5.41
N GLU A 3 -25.34 -0.40 -6.41
CA GLU A 3 -26.36 0.62 -6.29
C GLU A 3 -27.71 0.05 -6.82
N LEU A 4 -28.78 0.29 -6.09
CA LEU A 4 -30.12 -0.11 -6.45
C LEU A 4 -31.02 1.12 -6.54
N THR A 5 -31.42 1.47 -7.74
CA THR A 5 -32.36 2.58 -8.01
C THR A 5 -33.67 2.01 -8.52
N PRO A 6 -34.80 2.26 -7.86
CA PRO A 6 -36.11 1.83 -8.35
C PRO A 6 -36.47 2.52 -9.69
N GLY A 7 -37.16 1.80 -10.56
CA GLY A 7 -37.54 2.34 -11.87
C GLY A 7 -38.42 3.60 -11.86
N ASN A 8 -39.16 3.84 -10.76
CA ASN A 8 -39.96 5.04 -10.51
C ASN A 8 -39.22 6.11 -9.68
N GLY A 9 -37.94 5.90 -9.37
CA GLY A 9 -37.10 6.83 -8.61
C GLY A 9 -37.27 6.77 -7.09
N THR A 10 -38.21 5.99 -6.56
CA THR A 10 -38.45 5.88 -5.11
C THR A 10 -38.69 4.44 -4.68
N PHE A 11 -38.26 4.08 -3.48
CA PHE A 11 -38.60 2.82 -2.84
C PHE A 11 -39.97 2.90 -2.18
N GLU A 12 -40.81 1.88 -2.38
CA GLU A 12 -42.16 1.82 -1.82
C GLU A 12 -42.19 0.91 -0.59
N VAL A 13 -42.91 1.33 0.43
CA VAL A 13 -43.09 0.54 1.67
C VAL A 13 -43.80 -0.77 1.37
N GLY A 14 -43.27 -1.87 1.88
CA GLY A 14 -43.84 -3.21 1.69
C GLY A 14 -43.48 -3.87 0.36
N GLN A 15 -42.75 -3.19 -0.52
CA GLN A 15 -42.27 -3.75 -1.76
C GLN A 15 -40.90 -4.46 -1.55
N ALA A 16 -40.75 -5.62 -2.18
CA ALA A 16 -39.43 -6.31 -2.21
C ALA A 16 -38.62 -5.81 -3.40
N TYR A 17 -37.35 -5.52 -3.14
CA TYR A 17 -36.36 -5.11 -4.15
C TYR A 17 -35.24 -6.14 -4.20
N TYR A 18 -34.72 -6.41 -5.39
CA TYR A 18 -33.74 -7.47 -5.63
C TYR A 18 -32.53 -6.91 -6.35
N PHE A 19 -31.37 -7.39 -5.97
CA PHE A 19 -30.14 -7.24 -6.74
C PHE A 19 -29.46 -8.60 -6.92
N VAL A 20 -28.65 -8.72 -7.96
CA VAL A 20 -27.93 -9.95 -8.30
C VAL A 20 -26.45 -9.74 -8.06
N THR A 21 -25.82 -10.68 -7.41
CA THR A 21 -24.36 -10.71 -7.24
C THR A 21 -23.83 -12.10 -7.56
N LEU A 22 -22.52 -12.19 -7.84
CA LEU A 22 -21.85 -13.47 -7.99
C LEU A 22 -21.89 -14.26 -6.67
N PRO A 23 -21.90 -15.61 -6.73
CA PRO A 23 -21.76 -16.45 -5.55
C PRO A 23 -20.48 -16.09 -4.78
N GLN A 24 -20.61 -15.77 -3.48
CA GLN A 24 -19.50 -15.35 -2.64
C GLN A 24 -19.83 -15.46 -1.16
N THR A 25 -18.81 -15.45 -0.32
CA THR A 25 -18.97 -15.32 1.11
C THR A 25 -18.49 -13.93 1.55
N LEU A 26 -19.39 -13.17 2.13
CA LEU A 26 -19.13 -11.88 2.77
C LEU A 26 -18.79 -12.16 4.22
N SER A 27 -17.52 -12.44 4.52
CA SER A 27 -17.06 -12.92 5.84
C SER A 27 -17.33 -11.92 6.98
N SER A 28 -17.24 -10.62 6.69
CA SER A 28 -17.51 -9.52 7.61
C SER A 28 -18.96 -8.99 7.51
N GLY A 29 -19.81 -9.68 6.76
CA GLY A 29 -21.17 -9.19 6.49
C GLY A 29 -21.20 -8.13 5.39
N PHE A 30 -22.19 -7.24 5.45
CA PHE A 30 -22.36 -6.13 4.49
C PHE A 30 -23.16 -4.99 5.12
N THR A 31 -23.09 -3.81 4.52
CA THR A 31 -23.85 -2.64 4.93
C THR A 31 -24.84 -2.24 3.82
N LEU A 32 -26.08 -1.95 4.21
CA LEU A 32 -27.05 -1.28 3.36
C LEU A 32 -27.02 0.21 3.68
N LEU A 33 -26.81 1.02 2.66
CA LEU A 33 -26.91 2.48 2.74
C LEU A 33 -28.23 2.90 2.10
N PHE A 34 -28.95 3.78 2.77
CA PHE A 34 -30.21 4.36 2.31
C PHE A 34 -30.02 5.86 2.15
N GLU A 35 -30.40 6.37 1.01
CA GLU A 35 -30.35 7.79 0.70
C GLU A 35 -31.73 8.31 0.39
N LYS A 36 -32.09 9.45 0.99
CA LYS A 36 -33.31 10.20 0.66
C LYS A 36 -33.07 11.24 -0.43
N ALA A 37 -34.13 11.69 -1.05
CA ALA A 37 -34.07 12.73 -2.08
C ALA A 37 -33.48 14.06 -1.61
N ASP A 38 -33.45 14.32 -0.31
CA ASP A 38 -32.85 15.51 0.29
C ASP A 38 -31.34 15.31 0.61
N GLY A 39 -30.75 14.15 0.25
CA GLY A 39 -29.38 13.79 0.49
C GLY A 39 -29.09 13.28 1.90
N SER A 40 -30.11 13.10 2.76
CA SER A 40 -29.89 12.49 4.07
C SER A 40 -29.66 10.98 3.94
N LEU A 41 -28.73 10.47 4.74
CA LEU A 41 -28.24 9.09 4.71
C LEU A 41 -28.58 8.34 5.99
N ALA A 42 -28.87 7.06 5.86
CA ALA A 42 -28.96 6.12 6.97
C ALA A 42 -28.38 4.78 6.56
N TYR A 43 -27.91 3.99 7.52
CA TYR A 43 -27.33 2.69 7.21
C TYR A 43 -27.75 1.60 8.18
N ARG A 44 -27.61 0.37 7.70
CA ARG A 44 -27.79 -0.85 8.49
C ARG A 44 -26.66 -1.82 8.18
N THR A 45 -25.83 -2.14 9.17
CA THR A 45 -24.76 -3.11 9.04
C THR A 45 -25.22 -4.49 9.53
N MET A 46 -24.98 -5.48 8.68
CA MET A 46 -25.11 -6.91 8.96
C MET A 46 -23.73 -7.48 9.21
N SER A 47 -23.32 -7.55 10.48
CA SER A 47 -21.97 -7.95 10.89
C SER A 47 -21.70 -9.46 10.85
N LYS A 48 -22.71 -10.28 10.59
CA LYS A 48 -22.55 -11.75 10.47
C LYS A 48 -22.13 -12.14 9.08
N SER A 49 -21.26 -13.14 8.98
CA SER A 49 -20.89 -13.72 7.68
C SER A 49 -22.14 -14.17 6.90
N VAL A 50 -22.20 -13.81 5.63
CA VAL A 50 -23.29 -14.16 4.71
C VAL A 50 -22.69 -14.85 3.49
N THR A 51 -23.07 -16.12 3.27
CA THR A 51 -22.73 -16.86 2.05
C THR A 51 -23.87 -16.75 1.06
N ILE A 52 -23.59 -16.28 -0.15
CA ILE A 52 -24.51 -16.21 -1.28
C ILE A 52 -24.11 -17.35 -2.23
N GLU A 53 -25.00 -18.32 -2.37
CA GLU A 53 -24.81 -19.49 -3.22
C GLU A 53 -25.44 -19.26 -4.60
N ALA A 54 -24.95 -19.96 -5.62
CA ALA A 54 -25.50 -19.89 -6.96
C ALA A 54 -27.00 -20.28 -6.97
N ALA A 55 -27.81 -19.49 -7.65
CA ALA A 55 -29.27 -19.69 -7.77
C ALA A 55 -30.07 -19.69 -6.44
N HIS A 56 -29.50 -19.11 -5.38
CA HIS A 56 -30.19 -18.94 -4.09
C HIS A 56 -30.46 -17.46 -3.80
N PHE A 57 -31.52 -17.25 -3.00
CA PHE A 57 -31.88 -15.92 -2.51
C PHE A 57 -31.48 -15.77 -1.02
N LYS A 58 -31.01 -14.60 -0.65
CA LYS A 58 -30.87 -14.17 0.74
C LYS A 58 -31.79 -12.99 0.96
N THR A 59 -32.59 -13.04 2.00
CA THR A 59 -33.56 -11.99 2.32
C THR A 59 -33.10 -11.18 3.52
N VAL A 60 -33.14 -9.87 3.39
CA VAL A 60 -32.99 -8.92 4.51
C VAL A 60 -34.38 -8.38 4.79
N MET A 61 -34.96 -8.83 5.91
CA MET A 61 -36.27 -8.37 6.33
C MET A 61 -36.18 -7.07 7.13
N GLU A 62 -37.18 -6.20 6.97
CA GLU A 62 -37.32 -4.92 7.70
C GLU A 62 -35.99 -4.11 7.65
N ALA A 63 -35.37 -4.03 6.47
CA ALA A 63 -34.08 -3.40 6.28
C ALA A 63 -34.09 -1.91 6.68
N ASP A 64 -35.22 -1.26 6.55
CA ASP A 64 -35.49 0.14 6.84
C ASP A 64 -35.94 0.41 8.29
N LYS A 65 -36.24 -0.61 9.07
CA LYS A 65 -36.82 -0.45 10.41
C LYS A 65 -35.82 0.21 11.39
N GLY A 66 -36.25 1.32 11.98
CA GLY A 66 -35.47 2.04 13.00
C GLY A 66 -34.27 2.79 12.43
N LEU A 67 -34.23 3.05 11.12
CA LEU A 67 -33.19 3.89 10.53
C LEU A 67 -33.32 5.34 11.02
N VAL A 68 -32.18 5.92 11.38
CA VAL A 68 -32.05 7.35 11.66
C VAL A 68 -31.32 7.98 10.48
N PHE A 69 -31.97 8.96 9.84
CA PHE A 69 -31.40 9.67 8.71
C PHE A 69 -30.70 10.94 9.19
N GLU A 70 -29.45 11.11 8.80
CA GLU A 70 -28.63 12.26 9.12
C GLU A 70 -28.16 12.95 7.85
N LYS A 71 -27.91 14.26 7.91
CA LYS A 71 -27.45 15.05 6.79
C LYS A 71 -26.32 15.98 7.23
N ASP A 72 -25.36 16.21 6.32
CA ASP A 72 -24.27 17.18 6.47
C ASP A 72 -23.42 16.96 7.74
N PHE A 73 -23.18 15.70 8.08
CA PHE A 73 -22.31 15.36 9.22
C PHE A 73 -20.90 15.04 8.77
N PHE A 74 -19.94 15.48 9.58
CA PHE A 74 -18.54 15.12 9.47
C PHE A 74 -17.89 15.14 10.85
N SER A 75 -17.42 14.00 11.30
CA SER A 75 -16.70 13.89 12.57
C SER A 75 -15.64 12.80 12.50
N TYR A 76 -14.61 12.94 13.31
CA TYR A 76 -13.52 11.96 13.39
C TYR A 76 -12.97 11.88 14.82
N SER A 77 -12.37 10.77 15.15
CA SER A 77 -11.77 10.53 16.47
C SER A 77 -10.72 9.43 16.40
N PRO A 78 -9.57 9.58 17.08
CA PRO A 78 -9.14 10.75 17.87
C PRO A 78 -8.58 11.89 17.01
N SER A 79 -8.53 13.10 17.56
CA SER A 79 -7.84 14.25 16.94
C SER A 79 -6.37 14.38 17.34
N THR A 80 -5.95 13.66 18.37
CA THR A 80 -4.56 13.59 18.83
C THR A 80 -4.23 12.18 19.29
N VAL A 81 -3.09 11.69 18.87
CA VAL A 81 -2.57 10.35 19.20
C VAL A 81 -1.18 10.49 19.79
N SER A 82 -0.92 9.80 20.90
CA SER A 82 0.43 9.67 21.47
C SER A 82 0.95 8.27 21.21
N MET A 83 2.11 8.19 20.58
CA MET A 83 2.76 6.95 20.20
C MET A 83 4.05 6.74 20.98
N PRO A 84 4.36 5.52 21.40
CA PRO A 84 5.63 5.20 22.02
C PRO A 84 6.75 5.33 20.97
N LYS A 85 7.99 5.45 21.44
CA LYS A 85 9.18 5.46 20.59
C LYS A 85 9.31 4.23 19.68
N SER A 86 8.80 3.07 20.10
CA SER A 86 8.79 1.85 19.27
C SER A 86 7.89 1.93 18.04
N GLY A 87 7.07 2.98 17.93
CA GLY A 87 6.03 3.03 16.90
C GLY A 87 4.86 2.11 17.20
N GLY A 88 4.18 1.67 16.14
CA GLY A 88 3.01 0.82 16.23
C GLY A 88 1.88 1.30 15.34
N THR A 89 0.66 0.85 15.61
CA THR A 89 -0.53 1.25 14.85
C THR A 89 -1.55 1.95 15.72
N PHE A 90 -2.34 2.82 15.12
CA PHE A 90 -3.52 3.42 15.74
C PHE A 90 -4.64 3.52 14.71
N SER A 91 -5.86 3.69 15.18
CA SER A 91 -7.02 3.80 14.30
C SER A 91 -7.75 5.11 14.51
N VAL A 92 -8.29 5.63 13.41
CA VAL A 92 -9.15 6.81 13.37
C VAL A 92 -10.51 6.39 12.83
N LYS A 93 -11.55 6.64 13.60
CA LYS A 93 -12.92 6.52 13.12
C LYS A 93 -13.33 7.83 12.46
N VAL A 94 -13.91 7.70 11.27
CA VAL A 94 -14.51 8.82 10.54
C VAL A 94 -15.99 8.50 10.32
N HIS A 95 -16.85 9.46 10.67
CA HIS A 95 -18.27 9.42 10.41
C HIS A 95 -18.62 10.60 9.51
N SER A 96 -18.97 10.33 8.26
CA SER A 96 -19.12 11.35 7.22
C SER A 96 -20.28 11.06 6.27
N SER A 97 -21.00 12.12 5.89
CA SER A 97 -21.96 12.13 4.79
C SER A 97 -21.38 12.68 3.48
N VAL A 98 -20.11 13.06 3.47
CA VAL A 98 -19.44 13.66 2.33
C VAL A 98 -18.13 12.93 2.04
N ASP A 99 -17.69 12.96 0.80
CA ASP A 99 -16.39 12.43 0.40
C ASP A 99 -15.26 13.20 1.09
N PHE A 100 -14.19 12.50 1.38
CA PHE A 100 -12.99 13.05 1.99
C PHE A 100 -11.74 12.23 1.59
N HIS A 101 -10.58 12.82 1.82
CA HIS A 101 -9.30 12.17 1.61
C HIS A 101 -8.33 12.51 2.73
N PHE A 102 -7.27 11.72 2.86
CA PHE A 102 -6.17 11.97 3.78
C PHE A 102 -4.94 12.45 3.01
N ASP A 103 -4.32 13.53 3.55
CA ASP A 103 -2.99 13.95 3.16
C ASP A 103 -2.04 13.73 4.35
N ILE A 104 -1.01 12.90 4.15
CA ILE A 104 -0.04 12.56 5.17
C ILE A 104 1.28 13.24 4.82
N SER A 105 1.62 14.31 5.54
CA SER A 105 2.84 15.08 5.30
C SER A 105 4.08 14.53 6.01
N SER A 106 3.90 13.53 6.87
CA SER A 106 4.96 12.99 7.74
C SER A 106 5.44 11.64 7.24
N ASP A 107 6.72 11.51 6.96
CA ASP A 107 7.38 10.33 6.44
C ASP A 107 7.33 9.09 7.37
N PHE A 108 7.08 9.32 8.66
CA PHE A 108 6.99 8.28 9.67
C PHE A 108 5.56 7.77 9.94
N ILE A 109 4.55 8.30 9.24
CA ILE A 109 3.14 7.91 9.34
C ILE A 109 2.68 7.39 7.99
N LYS A 110 1.97 6.26 7.96
CA LYS A 110 1.39 5.70 6.73
C LYS A 110 0.00 5.16 7.00
N GLU A 111 -0.92 5.36 6.06
CA GLU A 111 -2.17 4.62 6.05
C GLU A 111 -1.90 3.16 5.70
N VAL A 112 -2.51 2.26 6.46
CA VAL A 112 -2.32 0.81 6.29
C VAL A 112 -3.50 0.19 5.58
N TYR A 113 -4.69 0.38 6.12
CA TYR A 113 -5.95 -0.08 5.54
C TYR A 113 -7.13 0.64 6.19
N HIS A 114 -8.30 0.51 5.58
CA HIS A 114 -9.55 0.91 6.22
C HIS A 114 -10.61 -0.18 6.09
N GLU A 115 -11.58 -0.13 6.99
CA GLU A 115 -12.77 -0.96 6.97
C GLU A 115 -14.01 -0.11 7.25
N GLY A 116 -15.16 -0.55 6.77
CA GLY A 116 -16.41 0.19 6.87
C GLY A 116 -16.77 0.92 5.57
N ASN A 117 -17.76 1.80 5.65
CA ASN A 117 -18.22 2.62 4.52
C ASN A 117 -17.73 4.06 4.71
N PRO A 118 -16.87 4.60 3.81
CA PRO A 118 -16.40 5.98 3.90
C PRO A 118 -17.52 7.03 3.96
N LEU A 119 -18.63 6.79 3.28
CA LEU A 119 -19.84 7.64 3.34
C LEU A 119 -20.79 7.26 4.47
N MET A 120 -20.32 6.85 5.61
CA MET A 120 -21.12 6.68 6.84
C MET A 120 -20.17 6.54 8.03
N GLU A 121 -19.67 5.36 8.29
CA GLU A 121 -18.69 5.11 9.32
C GLU A 121 -17.60 4.19 8.77
N ALA A 122 -16.36 4.65 8.82
CA ALA A 122 -15.20 3.88 8.48
C ALA A 122 -14.12 4.03 9.54
N THR A 123 -13.32 2.98 9.72
CA THR A 123 -12.15 2.98 10.59
C THR A 123 -10.90 2.87 9.74
N TYR A 124 -10.05 3.87 9.81
CA TYR A 124 -8.77 3.94 9.12
C TYR A 124 -7.65 3.59 10.09
N THR A 125 -6.77 2.69 9.69
CA THR A 125 -5.63 2.27 10.49
C THR A 125 -4.36 2.84 9.89
N PHE A 126 -3.56 3.47 10.73
CA PHE A 126 -2.28 4.08 10.38
C PHE A 126 -1.15 3.37 11.13
N SER A 127 0.00 3.25 10.50
CA SER A 127 1.23 2.81 11.12
C SER A 127 2.14 3.99 11.40
N VAL A 128 2.91 3.90 12.49
CA VAL A 128 3.93 4.85 12.89
C VAL A 128 5.24 4.10 13.07
N SER A 129 6.27 4.52 12.33
CA SER A 129 7.59 3.90 12.44
C SER A 129 8.25 4.18 13.79
N SER A 130 9.22 3.36 14.19
CA SER A 130 10.02 3.59 15.40
C SER A 130 10.80 4.91 15.30
N ASN A 131 11.04 5.53 16.46
CA ASN A 131 11.81 6.76 16.61
C ASN A 131 13.06 6.51 17.44
N ILE A 132 14.22 6.75 16.87
CA ILE A 132 15.52 6.65 17.57
C ILE A 132 16.13 8.05 17.85
N GLY A 133 15.45 9.13 17.44
CA GLY A 133 15.86 10.52 17.61
C GLY A 133 15.02 11.25 18.67
N ASP A 134 15.01 12.58 18.58
CA ASP A 134 14.21 13.44 19.43
C ASP A 134 12.71 13.16 19.30
N ALA A 135 11.93 13.58 20.29
CA ALA A 135 10.48 13.53 20.19
C ALA A 135 10.00 14.27 18.94
N ARG A 136 9.06 13.69 18.22
CA ARG A 136 8.57 14.25 16.96
C ARG A 136 7.04 14.35 16.94
N GLU A 137 6.58 15.24 16.10
CA GLU A 137 5.16 15.46 15.86
C GLU A 137 4.90 15.43 14.36
N GLY A 138 3.85 14.76 13.95
CA GLY A 138 3.41 14.68 12.58
C GLY A 138 1.92 14.88 12.46
N TYR A 139 1.46 15.14 11.24
CA TYR A 139 0.08 15.48 10.99
C TYR A 139 -0.50 14.63 9.87
N ILE A 140 -1.73 14.17 10.11
CA ILE A 140 -2.60 13.65 9.07
C ILE A 140 -3.66 14.71 8.83
N GLN A 141 -3.73 15.21 7.63
CA GLN A 141 -4.75 16.16 7.21
C GLN A 141 -5.92 15.37 6.61
N LEU A 142 -7.11 15.64 7.09
CA LEU A 142 -8.36 15.04 6.67
C LEU A 142 -9.21 16.11 6.01
N CYS A 143 -9.32 16.09 4.69
CA CYS A 143 -9.96 17.12 3.89
C CYS A 143 -11.22 16.62 3.21
N ASN A 144 -12.25 17.43 3.22
CA ASN A 144 -13.38 17.39 2.29
C ASN A 144 -13.40 18.67 1.44
N ASP A 145 -14.33 18.79 0.52
CA ASP A 145 -14.41 19.93 -0.42
C ASP A 145 -14.45 21.31 0.25
N ASN A 146 -14.85 21.40 1.52
CA ASN A 146 -15.07 22.67 2.20
C ASN A 146 -14.08 22.93 3.33
N ASN A 147 -13.52 21.89 3.96
CA ASN A 147 -12.73 22.02 5.19
C ASN A 147 -11.62 20.97 5.24
N CYS A 148 -10.54 21.35 5.91
CA CYS A 148 -9.47 20.43 6.30
C CYS A 148 -9.31 20.41 7.82
N PHE A 149 -9.17 19.22 8.37
CA PHE A 149 -8.99 18.96 9.79
C PHE A 149 -7.66 18.25 10.01
N PHE A 150 -7.13 18.33 11.22
CA PHE A 150 -5.83 17.74 11.53
C PHE A 150 -5.94 16.70 12.64
N ILE A 151 -5.27 15.56 12.41
CA ILE A 151 -4.99 14.59 13.44
C ILE A 151 -3.52 14.73 13.78
N THR A 152 -3.23 15.09 15.01
CA THR A 152 -1.86 15.27 15.50
C THR A 152 -1.34 13.94 16.05
N VAL A 153 -0.20 13.49 15.54
CA VAL A 153 0.49 12.29 16.02
C VAL A 153 1.77 12.72 16.72
N LYS A 154 1.83 12.54 18.04
CA LYS A 154 3.00 12.83 18.86
C LYS A 154 3.73 11.53 19.16
N GLN A 155 5.02 11.49 18.92
CA GLN A 155 5.83 10.33 19.23
C GLN A 155 6.96 10.67 20.18
N GLU A 156 7.13 9.81 21.19
CA GLU A 156 8.17 9.93 22.20
C GLU A 156 9.57 9.96 21.58
N ALA A 157 10.51 10.62 22.27
CA ALA A 157 11.92 10.55 21.93
C ALA A 157 12.46 9.15 22.13
N GLY A 158 13.22 8.67 21.16
CA GLY A 158 14.08 7.51 21.29
C GLY A 158 15.45 7.90 21.90
N SER A 159 16.31 6.93 22.04
CA SER A 159 17.71 7.16 22.37
C SER A 159 18.60 6.56 21.29
N ALA A 160 19.80 7.10 21.14
CA ALA A 160 20.77 6.59 20.18
C ALA A 160 21.13 5.09 20.39
N ASP A 161 20.84 4.57 21.57
CA ASP A 161 21.13 3.17 21.92
C ASP A 161 19.88 2.25 21.87
N ASP A 162 18.70 2.78 21.59
CA ASP A 162 17.45 1.98 21.55
C ASP A 162 17.49 0.87 20.49
N TRP A 163 18.23 1.09 19.42
CA TRP A 163 18.43 0.07 18.38
C TRP A 163 19.08 -1.20 18.91
N LYS A 164 19.88 -1.13 19.97
CA LYS A 164 20.60 -2.29 20.56
C LYS A 164 19.66 -3.36 21.09
N THR A 165 18.48 -2.96 21.51
CA THR A 165 17.44 -3.85 22.07
C THR A 165 16.16 -3.90 21.26
N ALA A 166 16.05 -3.09 20.19
CA ALA A 166 14.88 -3.07 19.33
C ALA A 166 14.75 -4.37 18.53
N GLN A 167 13.54 -4.83 18.34
CA GLN A 167 13.25 -5.85 17.34
C GLN A 167 13.11 -5.15 15.99
N PHE A 168 13.94 -5.56 15.02
CA PHE A 168 13.85 -5.03 13.67
C PHE A 168 12.80 -5.79 12.86
N GLY A 169 11.93 -5.03 12.19
CA GLY A 169 10.98 -5.59 11.24
C GLY A 169 11.68 -6.03 9.95
N HIS A 170 11.22 -7.12 9.37
CA HIS A 170 11.68 -7.55 8.05
C HIS A 170 11.02 -6.72 6.95
N HIS A 171 11.84 -6.15 6.06
CA HIS A 171 11.37 -5.44 4.87
C HIS A 171 11.97 -6.09 3.63
N SER A 172 11.14 -6.80 2.89
CA SER A 172 11.55 -7.49 1.67
C SER A 172 11.66 -6.53 0.48
N LEU A 173 12.65 -6.76 -0.37
CA LEU A 173 12.86 -6.04 -1.61
C LEU A 173 12.47 -6.91 -2.81
N GLY A 174 11.49 -6.43 -3.59
CA GLY A 174 11.20 -6.95 -4.91
C GLY A 174 12.02 -6.24 -6.00
N MET A 175 12.65 -6.99 -6.88
CA MET A 175 13.27 -6.47 -8.09
C MET A 175 12.43 -6.90 -9.29
N ARG A 176 11.86 -5.93 -10.01
CA ARG A 176 11.09 -6.17 -11.23
C ARG A 176 11.92 -5.80 -12.45
N PHE A 177 12.30 -6.81 -13.23
CA PHE A 177 13.01 -6.62 -14.51
C PHE A 177 11.99 -6.51 -15.63
N THR A 178 12.04 -5.42 -16.41
CA THR A 178 10.98 -5.02 -17.32
C THR A 178 11.50 -4.22 -18.52
N ALA A 179 10.62 -3.95 -19.48
CA ALA A 179 10.88 -3.06 -20.62
C ALA A 179 9.57 -2.51 -21.17
N THR A 180 9.59 -1.32 -21.78
CA THR A 180 8.41 -0.71 -22.40
C THR A 180 7.90 -1.47 -23.62
N TRP A 181 8.78 -2.16 -24.34
CA TRP A 181 8.44 -3.01 -25.49
C TRP A 181 7.95 -4.42 -25.12
N CYS A 182 7.96 -4.77 -23.84
CA CYS A 182 7.61 -6.10 -23.35
C CYS A 182 6.09 -6.20 -23.11
N GLY A 183 5.39 -6.88 -24.00
CA GLY A 183 3.92 -6.98 -23.95
C GLY A 183 3.34 -7.80 -22.81
N TYR A 184 4.15 -8.58 -22.08
CA TYR A 184 3.72 -9.32 -20.88
C TYR A 184 4.08 -8.57 -19.57
N CYS A 185 4.81 -7.47 -19.66
CA CYS A 185 5.31 -6.76 -18.48
C CYS A 185 4.22 -6.04 -17.66
N PRO A 186 3.09 -5.57 -18.23
CA PRO A 186 2.00 -4.98 -17.46
C PRO A 186 1.42 -5.89 -16.39
N ILE A 187 1.25 -7.20 -16.67
CA ILE A 187 0.77 -8.17 -15.67
C ILE A 187 1.71 -8.21 -14.45
N MET A 188 3.02 -8.23 -14.67
CA MET A 188 3.98 -8.22 -13.57
C MET A 188 3.94 -6.89 -12.81
N SER A 189 3.61 -5.78 -13.46
CA SER A 189 3.38 -4.50 -12.80
C SER A 189 2.21 -4.58 -11.82
N GLN A 190 1.08 -5.10 -12.26
CA GLN A 190 -0.10 -5.33 -11.42
C GLN A 190 0.21 -6.31 -10.28
N THR A 191 0.95 -7.39 -10.57
CA THR A 191 1.40 -8.37 -9.57
C THR A 191 2.14 -7.70 -8.41
N PHE A 192 3.11 -6.83 -8.69
CA PHE A 192 3.91 -6.19 -7.66
C PHE A 192 3.11 -5.13 -6.89
N LYS A 193 2.26 -4.35 -7.56
CA LYS A 193 1.32 -3.41 -6.91
C LYS A 193 0.38 -4.17 -5.95
N LEU A 194 -0.18 -5.29 -6.38
CA LEU A 194 -1.09 -6.10 -5.58
C LEU A 194 -0.36 -6.77 -4.40
N ALA A 195 0.85 -7.29 -4.59
CA ALA A 195 1.65 -7.84 -3.50
C ALA A 195 1.99 -6.78 -2.45
N GLN A 196 2.32 -5.55 -2.88
CA GLN A 196 2.59 -4.46 -1.96
C GLN A 196 1.35 -4.09 -1.13
N SER A 197 0.16 -4.08 -1.73
CA SER A 197 -1.08 -3.84 -0.99
C SER A 197 -1.41 -4.94 0.02
N LYS A 198 -1.06 -6.20 -0.28
CA LYS A 198 -1.25 -7.34 0.65
C LYS A 198 -0.24 -7.37 1.80
N LEU A 199 0.98 -6.89 1.57
CA LEU A 199 2.10 -6.97 2.52
C LEU A 199 2.37 -5.66 3.26
N ILE A 200 1.72 -4.60 2.83
CA ILE A 200 1.81 -3.26 3.40
C ILE A 200 3.29 -2.86 3.60
N ASP A 201 3.72 -2.48 4.79
CA ASP A 201 5.09 -2.02 5.07
C ASP A 201 6.17 -3.13 4.97
N ARG A 202 5.81 -4.39 4.77
CA ARG A 202 6.76 -5.52 4.73
C ARG A 202 7.40 -5.76 3.36
N PHE A 203 6.89 -5.11 2.31
CA PHE A 203 7.39 -5.31 0.94
C PHE A 203 7.49 -3.99 0.18
N ASN A 204 8.65 -3.76 -0.38
CA ASN A 204 8.88 -2.68 -1.33
C ASN A 204 9.53 -3.26 -2.59
N TYR A 205 9.47 -2.51 -3.72
CA TYR A 205 10.09 -3.00 -4.95
C TYR A 205 10.73 -1.87 -5.76
N ALA A 206 11.65 -2.26 -6.64
CA ALA A 206 12.30 -1.39 -7.61
C ALA A 206 12.17 -1.98 -9.02
N CYS A 207 11.94 -1.12 -10.01
CA CYS A 207 11.73 -1.50 -11.39
C CYS A 207 12.97 -1.20 -12.24
N PHE A 208 13.62 -2.26 -12.71
CA PHE A 208 14.82 -2.18 -13.54
C PHE A 208 14.42 -2.35 -15.00
N TYR A 209 14.46 -1.25 -15.74
CA TYR A 209 14.11 -1.22 -17.15
C TYR A 209 15.30 -1.56 -18.02
N SER A 210 15.05 -2.37 -19.07
CA SER A 210 16.04 -2.62 -20.11
C SER A 210 16.48 -1.33 -20.78
N SER A 211 17.77 -1.17 -21.00
CA SER A 211 18.35 -0.09 -21.78
C SER A 211 18.31 -0.37 -23.30
N SER A 212 17.92 -1.58 -23.72
CA SER A 212 17.81 -1.92 -25.14
C SER A 212 16.66 -1.16 -25.81
N ASN A 213 16.82 -0.89 -27.11
CA ASN A 213 15.85 -0.16 -27.95
C ASN A 213 15.56 1.29 -27.50
N GLY A 214 16.54 1.97 -26.91
CA GLY A 214 16.48 3.41 -26.63
C GLY A 214 15.45 3.81 -25.55
N GLY A 215 15.10 2.89 -24.66
CA GLY A 215 14.12 3.13 -23.61
C GLY A 215 14.57 4.25 -22.68
N GLN A 216 13.80 5.33 -22.61
CA GLN A 216 14.05 6.49 -21.72
C GLN A 216 14.12 6.12 -20.23
N TYR A 217 13.68 4.91 -19.86
CA TYR A 217 13.67 4.37 -18.50
C TYR A 217 14.83 3.39 -18.26
N GLY A 218 15.68 3.16 -19.26
CA GLY A 218 16.76 2.17 -19.21
C GLY A 218 17.73 2.44 -18.07
N PHE A 219 18.00 1.39 -17.27
CA PHE A 219 18.99 1.43 -16.21
C PHE A 219 20.35 0.93 -16.75
N SER A 220 21.41 1.73 -16.56
CA SER A 220 22.72 1.45 -17.14
C SER A 220 23.31 0.12 -16.69
N ASP A 221 23.16 -0.21 -15.41
CA ASP A 221 23.77 -1.40 -14.80
C ASP A 221 22.87 -2.64 -14.82
N ILE A 222 21.80 -2.62 -15.61
CA ILE A 222 20.85 -3.72 -15.68
C ILE A 222 21.52 -5.06 -16.07
N ASN A 223 22.52 -5.02 -16.94
CA ASN A 223 23.22 -6.23 -17.37
C ASN A 223 23.99 -6.91 -16.22
N THR A 224 24.51 -6.15 -15.28
CA THR A 224 25.15 -6.66 -14.07
C THR A 224 24.14 -7.45 -13.23
N LEU A 225 22.95 -6.86 -13.01
CA LEU A 225 21.88 -7.50 -12.22
C LEU A 225 21.29 -8.71 -12.95
N THR A 226 21.01 -8.60 -14.27
CA THR A 226 20.48 -9.73 -15.03
C THR A 226 21.44 -10.92 -15.03
N SER A 227 22.74 -10.67 -15.13
CA SER A 227 23.77 -11.71 -15.02
C SER A 227 23.84 -12.29 -13.61
N GLN A 228 23.82 -11.45 -12.58
CA GLN A 228 23.90 -11.88 -11.17
C GLN A 228 22.72 -12.79 -10.79
N TYR A 229 21.51 -12.44 -11.23
CA TYR A 229 20.29 -13.17 -10.90
C TYR A 229 19.82 -14.14 -11.99
N GLY A 230 20.62 -14.35 -13.04
CA GLY A 230 20.29 -15.26 -14.14
C GLY A 230 19.01 -14.88 -14.88
N VAL A 231 18.72 -13.58 -15.03
CA VAL A 231 17.54 -13.10 -15.76
C VAL A 231 17.76 -13.22 -17.25
N THR A 232 17.00 -14.07 -17.91
CA THR A 232 17.13 -14.36 -19.35
C THR A 232 16.04 -13.73 -20.21
N GLY A 233 15.05 -13.11 -19.60
CA GLY A 233 13.94 -12.47 -20.29
C GLY A 233 13.06 -11.63 -19.39
N PHE A 234 12.12 -10.89 -20.00
CA PHE A 234 11.18 -10.02 -19.31
C PHE A 234 9.73 -10.46 -19.56
N PRO A 235 8.83 -10.27 -18.56
CA PRO A 235 9.13 -9.82 -17.20
C PRO A 235 9.78 -10.92 -16.35
N THR A 236 10.60 -10.51 -15.39
CA THR A 236 11.08 -11.38 -14.31
C THR A 236 11.01 -10.61 -12.99
N GLY A 237 10.45 -11.25 -11.97
CA GLY A 237 10.46 -10.76 -10.59
C GLY A 237 11.47 -11.54 -9.74
N ILE A 238 12.17 -10.88 -8.84
CA ILE A 238 13.03 -11.51 -7.84
C ILE A 238 12.69 -10.88 -6.48
N VAL A 239 12.41 -11.70 -5.48
CA VAL A 239 12.16 -11.27 -4.11
C VAL A 239 13.37 -11.61 -3.25
N ASP A 240 13.89 -10.61 -2.52
CA ASP A 240 15.05 -10.71 -1.61
C ASP A 240 16.30 -11.35 -2.23
N GLY A 241 16.46 -11.21 -3.55
CA GLY A 241 17.56 -11.84 -4.29
C GLY A 241 17.52 -13.37 -4.33
N ARG A 242 16.42 -13.99 -3.89
CA ARG A 242 16.26 -15.45 -3.69
C ARG A 242 15.17 -16.06 -4.53
N SER A 243 13.94 -15.58 -4.37
CA SER A 243 12.75 -16.19 -4.97
C SER A 243 12.42 -15.56 -6.32
N ARG A 244 12.36 -16.39 -7.36
CA ARG A 244 11.99 -15.95 -8.70
C ARG A 244 10.49 -16.03 -8.89
N ILE A 245 9.89 -14.95 -9.35
CA ILE A 245 8.48 -14.84 -9.68
C ILE A 245 8.35 -14.83 -11.21
N GLY A 246 7.60 -15.78 -11.73
CA GLY A 246 7.31 -15.87 -13.16
C GLY A 246 6.12 -15.02 -13.59
N ASN A 247 5.81 -15.10 -14.88
CA ASN A 247 4.66 -14.42 -15.46
C ASN A 247 3.42 -15.30 -15.40
N TYR A 248 2.62 -15.13 -14.34
CA TYR A 248 1.33 -15.80 -14.11
C TYR A 248 0.21 -14.76 -14.10
N SER A 249 -1.02 -15.16 -13.76
CA SER A 249 -2.06 -14.18 -13.42
C SER A 249 -1.61 -13.31 -12.23
N SER A 250 -1.99 -12.04 -12.23
CA SER A 250 -1.54 -11.09 -11.20
C SER A 250 -1.90 -11.53 -9.78
N ASP A 251 -3.09 -12.09 -9.58
CA ASP A 251 -3.53 -12.58 -8.27
C ASP A 251 -2.65 -13.74 -7.77
N TYR A 252 -2.51 -14.77 -8.56
CA TYR A 252 -1.70 -15.94 -8.18
C TYR A 252 -0.22 -15.56 -7.97
N ALA A 253 0.36 -14.77 -8.87
CA ALA A 253 1.75 -14.35 -8.74
C ALA A 253 1.98 -13.43 -7.54
N SER A 254 1.00 -12.60 -7.15
CA SER A 254 1.08 -11.79 -5.94
C SER A 254 1.08 -12.64 -4.67
N ASP A 255 0.33 -13.75 -4.64
CA ASP A 255 0.35 -14.70 -3.53
C ASP A 255 1.69 -15.43 -3.41
N LEU A 256 2.35 -15.73 -4.55
CA LEU A 256 3.72 -16.25 -4.54
C LEU A 256 4.73 -15.25 -3.96
N ILE A 257 4.55 -13.94 -4.21
CA ILE A 257 5.37 -12.90 -3.57
C ILE A 257 5.11 -12.89 -2.06
N VAL A 258 3.85 -12.94 -1.63
CA VAL A 258 3.49 -13.01 -0.20
C VAL A 258 4.14 -14.21 0.47
N GLN A 259 4.07 -15.38 -0.17
CA GLN A 259 4.74 -16.59 0.31
C GLN A 259 6.25 -16.41 0.42
N ALA A 260 6.89 -15.88 -0.62
CA ALA A 260 8.35 -15.65 -0.63
C ALA A 260 8.80 -14.70 0.49
N VAL A 261 8.05 -13.62 0.76
CA VAL A 261 8.31 -12.71 1.87
C VAL A 261 8.20 -13.41 3.22
N ASN A 262 7.12 -14.17 3.44
CA ASN A 262 6.91 -14.91 4.69
C ASN A 262 8.00 -15.97 4.92
N GLU A 263 8.41 -16.68 3.87
CA GLU A 263 9.50 -17.67 3.93
C GLU A 263 10.85 -17.00 4.24
N THR A 264 11.14 -15.85 3.64
CA THR A 264 12.38 -15.12 3.91
C THR A 264 12.40 -14.62 5.35
N GLU A 265 11.33 -14.01 5.83
CA GLU A 265 11.24 -13.54 7.21
C GLU A 265 11.42 -14.67 8.23
N SER A 266 10.83 -15.83 7.98
CA SER A 266 10.90 -16.99 8.87
C SER A 266 12.29 -17.63 8.88
N ASN A 267 12.94 -17.73 7.72
CA ASN A 267 14.21 -18.44 7.57
C ASN A 267 15.44 -17.54 7.81
N TYR A 268 15.28 -16.22 7.69
CA TYR A 268 16.35 -15.24 7.79
C TYR A 268 15.92 -14.08 8.70
N PRO A 269 15.91 -14.29 10.02
CA PRO A 269 15.51 -13.26 10.97
C PRO A 269 16.34 -11.98 10.79
N THR A 270 15.68 -10.84 10.83
CA THR A 270 16.32 -9.55 10.64
C THR A 270 17.19 -9.17 11.84
N SER A 271 18.45 -8.96 11.59
CA SER A 271 19.43 -8.49 12.59
C SER A 271 19.88 -7.06 12.36
N THR A 272 19.43 -6.43 11.27
CA THR A 272 19.93 -5.14 10.78
C THR A 272 18.78 -4.21 10.46
N ALA A 273 18.90 -2.95 10.86
CA ALA A 273 17.99 -1.86 10.50
C ALA A 273 18.72 -0.81 9.67
N ILE A 274 17.98 -0.11 8.81
CA ILE A 274 18.48 0.97 7.97
C ILE A 274 17.68 2.23 8.28
N GLY A 275 18.38 3.31 8.62
CA GLY A 275 17.83 4.66 8.71
C GLY A 275 18.22 5.46 7.47
N LEU A 276 17.28 6.25 6.94
CA LEU A 276 17.49 7.13 5.80
C LEU A 276 17.12 8.56 6.18
N LYS A 277 18.01 9.50 5.87
CA LYS A 277 17.72 10.94 5.88
C LYS A 277 18.07 11.51 4.53
N SER A 278 17.20 12.30 3.95
CA SER A 278 17.46 12.98 2.68
C SER A 278 17.25 14.48 2.81
N ALA A 279 18.07 15.24 2.12
CA ALA A 279 17.93 16.69 2.02
C ALA A 279 18.09 17.12 0.56
N LEU A 280 17.21 18.02 0.11
CA LEU A 280 17.26 18.63 -1.23
C LEU A 280 17.75 20.07 -1.07
N ASN A 281 18.87 20.39 -1.73
CA ASN A 281 19.37 21.76 -1.83
C ASN A 281 19.55 22.12 -3.31
N GLY A 282 18.63 22.95 -3.82
CA GLY A 282 18.55 23.23 -5.24
C GLY A 282 18.29 21.97 -6.07
N LYS A 283 19.28 21.51 -6.84
CA LYS A 283 19.21 20.27 -7.63
C LYS A 283 20.05 19.13 -7.04
N THR A 284 20.59 19.31 -5.85
CA THR A 284 21.44 18.33 -5.18
C THR A 284 20.63 17.62 -4.10
N VAL A 285 20.54 16.30 -4.21
CA VAL A 285 19.99 15.43 -3.17
C VAL A 285 21.16 14.83 -2.39
N THR A 286 21.14 15.03 -1.08
CA THR A 286 22.04 14.35 -0.14
C THR A 286 21.25 13.27 0.58
N VAL A 287 21.82 12.07 0.70
CA VAL A 287 21.19 10.96 1.40
C VAL A 287 22.19 10.44 2.43
N ASP A 288 21.83 10.51 3.70
CA ASP A 288 22.56 9.89 4.79
C ASP A 288 21.92 8.52 5.07
N VAL A 289 22.74 7.49 5.17
CA VAL A 289 22.30 6.11 5.42
C VAL A 289 22.96 5.63 6.69
N ASP A 290 22.14 5.40 7.73
CA ASP A 290 22.59 4.79 8.98
C ASP A 290 22.25 3.31 8.98
N VAL A 291 23.21 2.46 9.32
CA VAL A 291 22.98 1.01 9.43
C VAL A 291 23.26 0.58 10.85
N TYR A 292 22.28 -0.06 11.46
CA TYR A 292 22.34 -0.62 12.80
C TYR A 292 22.28 -2.15 12.71
N SER A 293 23.15 -2.84 13.40
CA SER A 293 23.13 -4.30 13.40
C SER A 293 23.41 -4.88 14.79
N HIS A 294 22.64 -5.91 15.16
CA HIS A 294 22.87 -6.69 16.37
C HIS A 294 24.01 -7.70 16.23
N ILE A 295 24.52 -7.87 15.02
CA ILE A 295 25.57 -8.85 14.68
C ILE A 295 26.71 -8.11 14.01
N ALA A 296 27.95 -8.37 14.48
CA ALA A 296 29.15 -7.93 13.77
C ALA A 296 29.31 -8.80 12.52
N ASP A 297 29.20 -8.20 11.34
CA ASP A 297 29.34 -8.91 10.07
C ASP A 297 29.73 -7.94 8.95
N ASN A 298 30.04 -8.51 7.79
CA ASN A 298 30.30 -7.77 6.56
C ASN A 298 29.02 -7.64 5.76
N TYR A 299 28.62 -6.42 5.53
CA TYR A 299 27.42 -6.07 4.79
C TYR A 299 27.75 -5.34 3.50
N LYS A 300 26.76 -5.25 2.63
CA LYS A 300 26.77 -4.39 1.47
C LYS A 300 25.53 -3.54 1.45
N VAL A 301 25.67 -2.26 1.20
CA VAL A 301 24.55 -1.33 1.01
C VAL A 301 24.44 -0.90 -0.45
N THR A 302 23.24 -0.93 -0.99
CA THR A 302 22.92 -0.37 -2.31
C THR A 302 21.87 0.71 -2.14
N VAL A 303 22.18 1.92 -2.62
CA VAL A 303 21.29 3.07 -2.55
C VAL A 303 20.82 3.41 -3.97
N LEU A 304 19.51 3.39 -4.18
CA LEU A 304 18.87 3.63 -5.46
C LEU A 304 17.99 4.87 -5.43
N LEU A 305 18.02 5.66 -6.51
CA LEU A 305 17.03 6.70 -6.76
C LEU A 305 15.92 6.11 -7.62
N LEU A 306 14.69 6.20 -7.14
CA LEU A 306 13.49 5.78 -7.83
C LEU A 306 12.66 7.01 -8.26
N GLU A 307 11.97 6.88 -9.38
CA GLU A 307 11.00 7.86 -9.87
C GLU A 307 9.64 7.19 -10.05
N ASN A 308 8.59 7.86 -9.59
CA ASN A 308 7.20 7.42 -9.69
C ASN A 308 6.44 8.28 -10.69
N ASP A 309 5.21 7.89 -10.99
CA ASP A 309 4.22 8.67 -11.75
C ASP A 309 4.69 9.07 -13.16
N ILE A 310 5.54 8.25 -13.78
CA ILE A 310 6.01 8.53 -15.13
C ILE A 310 4.97 8.01 -16.12
N ILE A 311 4.29 8.91 -16.81
CA ILE A 311 3.32 8.54 -17.84
C ILE A 311 4.03 8.35 -19.19
N GLY A 312 3.80 7.19 -19.82
CA GLY A 312 4.43 6.89 -21.09
C GLY A 312 3.97 5.61 -21.78
N TYR A 313 4.62 5.31 -22.91
CA TYR A 313 4.28 4.14 -23.69
C TYR A 313 4.65 2.83 -22.99
N GLN A 314 3.73 1.87 -23.04
CA GLN A 314 3.93 0.48 -22.66
C GLN A 314 3.21 -0.45 -23.63
N ARG A 315 3.92 -1.42 -24.18
CA ARG A 315 3.31 -2.50 -24.95
C ARG A 315 2.55 -3.44 -24.02
N ASP A 316 1.32 -3.81 -24.41
CA ASP A 316 0.51 -4.78 -23.71
C ASP A 316 -0.14 -5.75 -24.71
N PHE A 317 0.07 -7.08 -24.51
CA PHE A 317 -0.50 -8.11 -25.35
C PHE A 317 -1.93 -8.50 -24.97
N TYR A 318 -2.41 -8.10 -23.82
CA TYR A 318 -3.72 -8.46 -23.30
C TYR A 318 -4.76 -7.36 -23.47
N ASP A 319 -4.35 -6.09 -23.28
CA ASP A 319 -5.26 -4.95 -23.29
C ASP A 319 -4.95 -3.92 -24.39
N GLY A 320 -3.97 -4.23 -25.25
CA GLY A 320 -3.47 -3.33 -26.28
C GLY A 320 -2.43 -2.35 -25.75
N ASP A 321 -1.68 -1.76 -26.69
CA ASP A 321 -0.60 -0.84 -26.33
C ASP A 321 -1.13 0.44 -25.71
N HIS A 322 -0.54 0.86 -24.58
CA HIS A 322 -0.89 2.07 -23.85
C HIS A 322 0.08 3.20 -24.19
N SER A 323 -0.43 4.39 -24.45
CA SER A 323 0.38 5.62 -24.55
C SER A 323 0.52 6.37 -23.22
N ASP A 324 -0.30 6.02 -22.25
CA ASP A 324 -0.51 6.67 -20.95
C ASP A 324 -0.33 5.73 -19.75
N PHE A 325 0.46 4.67 -19.92
CA PHE A 325 0.78 3.75 -18.85
C PHE A 325 1.60 4.45 -17.77
N GLU A 326 1.23 4.22 -16.52
CA GLU A 326 1.92 4.72 -15.35
C GLU A 326 3.07 3.80 -14.93
N HIS A 327 4.28 4.32 -15.07
CA HIS A 327 5.51 3.62 -14.66
C HIS A 327 5.96 4.11 -13.30
N ASP A 328 5.93 3.21 -12.30
CA ASP A 328 6.30 3.50 -10.92
C ASP A 328 7.59 2.81 -10.52
N LYS A 329 8.25 3.41 -9.51
CA LYS A 329 9.46 2.87 -8.86
C LYS A 329 10.58 2.55 -9.86
N VAL A 330 10.65 3.37 -10.91
CA VAL A 330 11.64 3.26 -11.97
C VAL A 330 13.02 3.63 -11.42
N VAL A 331 13.98 2.71 -11.45
CA VAL A 331 15.35 2.98 -11.01
C VAL A 331 16.02 3.93 -11.99
N ARG A 332 16.35 5.13 -11.50
CA ARG A 332 17.00 6.18 -12.31
C ARG A 332 18.52 6.21 -12.11
N LYS A 333 18.97 5.88 -10.91
CA LYS A 333 20.39 5.92 -10.54
C LYS A 333 20.68 5.01 -9.36
N ALA A 334 21.87 4.41 -9.34
CA ALA A 334 22.50 3.87 -8.16
C ALA A 334 23.53 4.89 -7.64
N PHE A 335 23.49 5.22 -6.36
CA PHE A 335 24.47 6.10 -5.70
C PHE A 335 25.70 5.34 -5.20
N THR A 336 25.56 4.04 -5.04
CA THR A 336 26.61 3.08 -4.70
C THR A 336 26.83 2.14 -5.88
N PRO A 337 27.90 1.33 -5.92
CA PRO A 337 27.98 0.23 -6.85
C PRO A 337 26.73 -0.65 -6.78
N ILE A 338 26.20 -1.08 -7.92
CA ILE A 338 24.96 -1.88 -7.95
C ILE A 338 25.11 -3.24 -7.25
N SER A 339 26.34 -3.73 -7.13
CA SER A 339 26.70 -4.91 -6.33
C SER A 339 26.80 -4.64 -4.83
N GLY A 340 26.53 -3.42 -4.41
CA GLY A 340 26.62 -2.91 -3.06
C GLY A 340 28.01 -2.41 -2.67
N GLU A 341 28.06 -1.35 -1.88
CA GLU A 341 29.26 -0.85 -1.21
C GLU A 341 29.44 -1.62 0.10
N ALA A 342 30.64 -2.18 0.28
CA ALA A 342 30.94 -3.02 1.43
C ALA A 342 31.26 -2.19 2.67
N PHE A 343 30.73 -2.61 3.80
CA PHE A 343 31.06 -2.06 5.12
C PHE A 343 30.99 -3.16 6.18
N THR A 344 31.60 -2.90 7.34
CA THR A 344 31.61 -3.81 8.48
C THR A 344 30.97 -3.12 9.66
N THR A 345 30.02 -3.81 10.34
CA THR A 345 29.46 -3.33 11.61
C THR A 345 30.28 -3.84 12.77
N GLY A 346 30.46 -2.99 13.79
CA GLY A 346 30.94 -3.40 15.11
C GLY A 346 29.78 -3.99 15.93
N ALA A 347 30.09 -4.87 16.86
CA ALA A 347 29.11 -5.36 17.86
C ALA A 347 28.96 -4.37 19.01
#